data_1c5fc13d3bec9e113659465421de707a
#
_entry.id   1c5fc13d3bec9e113659465421de707a
#
_cell.length_a   1.000
_cell.length_b   1.000
_cell.length_c   1.000
_cell.angle_alpha   90.00
_cell.angle_beta   90.00
_cell.angle_gamma   90.00
#
_symmetry.space_group_name_H-M   'P 1'
#
loop_
_entity.id
_entity.type
_entity.pdbx_description
1 polymer ?
#
loop_
_entity_poly.entity_id
_entity_poly.type
_entity_poly.pdbx_seq_one_letter_code
_entity_poly.pdbx_strand_id
1 'polypeptide(L)'
;MFSSLRTGFPRHTVPALWQLWSFRSMMAQSQRTNKTPLIAVAQMKSTNDKEHNLDQVRTITERGKAKDAQFIFFPECCDFVGTHREETMRLSEPLTGPLVQQYKQLAREHNVWLSFGGIHETITDSSGPEKDVQRIFNTHIIIDNSGELVASYRKLHLFNVVTPEFRFRESDTVQSGASVVPPIESPIGRIGLQICYDVRFPEVSTLLRKLGAEILTYPSAFAVSTGRAHWEVLLRARAIENQCFVVAAAQIGFHNKKRESYGHAMVVNPWGTILTEADPTLDLDVVYAELDYDKLDSVRANMPCFEHRRHDVYNLTALKELRYTSDSAKKREFKFGSFLIEPQTIFYESEHSFAFTNIRCVVPGHVLVTTKRPAARLPDLTPPEISDFFQVVCKVQKAAERLYDATSSTITVQDGPDAGQTVFHVHCHVMPRHVGDFPENDQIYGELNRHDKEPERPRRPVAEMVAEASRYRAELSRLGL
;
A
#
# COMPACT_ATOMS: atom_id res chain seq x y z
N MET A 1 -62.99 -11.29 -13.94
CA MET A 1 -62.44 -10.36 -14.92
C MET A 1 -61.44 -9.45 -14.22
N PHE A 2 -60.17 -9.81 -14.24
CA PHE A 2 -59.07 -8.91 -13.88
C PHE A 2 -58.02 -9.02 -14.98
N SER A 3 -57.94 -7.98 -15.80
CA SER A 3 -57.01 -7.87 -16.92
C SER A 3 -55.66 -7.36 -16.44
N SER A 4 -54.66 -8.00 -16.95
CA SER A 4 -53.23 -7.73 -16.81
C SER A 4 -52.82 -6.31 -17.21
N LEU A 5 -52.06 -5.63 -16.33
CA LEU A 5 -51.18 -4.53 -16.70
C LEU A 5 -49.72 -4.98 -16.42
N ARG A 6 -49.03 -5.37 -17.51
CA ARG A 6 -47.57 -5.51 -17.50
C ARG A 6 -47.00 -4.11 -17.74
N THR A 7 -46.46 -3.52 -16.69
CA THR A 7 -45.57 -2.35 -16.84
C THR A 7 -44.13 -2.85 -17.01
N GLY A 8 -43.58 -2.69 -18.20
CA GLY A 8 -42.20 -2.98 -18.51
C GLY A 8 -41.29 -1.97 -17.82
N PHE A 9 -40.39 -2.46 -16.94
CA PHE A 9 -39.27 -1.68 -16.47
C PHE A 9 -38.20 -1.60 -17.58
N PRO A 10 -37.61 -0.44 -17.81
CA PRO A 10 -36.49 -0.33 -18.76
C PRO A 10 -35.30 -1.14 -18.27
N ARG A 11 -34.73 -1.98 -19.13
CA ARG A 11 -33.45 -2.66 -18.87
C ARG A 11 -32.37 -1.59 -18.75
N HIS A 12 -31.92 -1.31 -17.56
CA HIS A 12 -30.72 -0.52 -17.31
C HIS A 12 -29.52 -1.27 -17.92
N THR A 13 -28.92 -0.70 -18.93
CA THR A 13 -27.63 -1.11 -19.47
C THR A 13 -26.59 -0.95 -18.36
N VAL A 14 -25.99 -2.05 -17.96
CA VAL A 14 -24.88 -2.09 -16.98
C VAL A 14 -23.74 -1.22 -17.51
N PRO A 15 -23.23 -0.23 -16.76
CA PRO A 15 -22.15 0.63 -17.24
C PRO A 15 -20.88 -0.18 -17.57
N ALA A 16 -20.15 0.22 -18.61
CA ALA A 16 -18.92 -0.42 -19.10
C ALA A 16 -17.82 -0.60 -18.04
N LEU A 17 -17.88 0.09 -16.90
CA LEU A 17 -17.03 -0.07 -15.72
C LEU A 17 -17.09 -1.49 -15.12
N TRP A 18 -18.22 -2.19 -15.24
CA TRP A 18 -18.36 -3.58 -14.78
C TRP A 18 -17.51 -4.56 -15.60
N GLN A 19 -17.34 -4.29 -16.88
CA GLN A 19 -16.55 -5.16 -17.77
C GLN A 19 -15.04 -5.02 -17.52
N LEU A 20 -14.55 -3.82 -17.20
CA LEU A 20 -13.13 -3.58 -16.92
C LEU A 20 -12.72 -4.13 -15.54
N TRP A 21 -13.63 -4.09 -14.56
CA TRP A 21 -13.35 -4.66 -13.23
C TRP A 21 -13.42 -6.20 -13.25
N SER A 22 -14.39 -6.78 -13.98
CA SER A 22 -14.44 -8.22 -14.22
C SER A 22 -13.22 -8.71 -15.00
N PHE A 23 -12.68 -7.93 -15.94
CA PHE A 23 -11.45 -8.25 -16.68
C PHE A 23 -10.20 -8.24 -15.79
N ARG A 24 -10.06 -7.27 -14.86
CA ARG A 24 -8.95 -7.27 -13.88
C ARG A 24 -9.09 -8.40 -12.85
N SER A 25 -10.29 -8.70 -12.41
CA SER A 25 -10.56 -9.84 -11.54
C SER A 25 -10.29 -11.17 -12.26
N MET A 26 -10.68 -11.30 -13.53
CA MET A 26 -10.39 -12.47 -14.38
C MET A 26 -8.90 -12.62 -14.69
N MET A 27 -8.17 -11.51 -14.93
CA MET A 27 -6.70 -11.55 -15.14
C MET A 27 -5.95 -11.94 -13.85
N ALA A 28 -6.41 -11.49 -12.67
CA ALA A 28 -5.84 -11.95 -11.40
C ALA A 28 -6.15 -13.44 -11.13
N GLN A 29 -7.32 -13.93 -11.53
CA GLN A 29 -7.67 -15.35 -11.48
C GLN A 29 -6.78 -16.21 -12.38
N SER A 30 -6.29 -15.69 -13.53
CA SER A 30 -5.46 -16.45 -14.48
C SER A 30 -4.05 -16.78 -13.98
N GLN A 31 -3.58 -16.14 -12.88
CA GLN A 31 -2.25 -16.37 -12.31
C GLN A 31 -2.26 -17.31 -11.09
N ARG A 32 -3.44 -17.64 -10.55
CA ARG A 32 -3.51 -18.58 -9.43
C ARG A 32 -3.38 -20.02 -9.92
N THR A 33 -2.24 -20.61 -9.63
CA THR A 33 -1.96 -22.01 -9.95
C THR A 33 -2.63 -22.99 -8.96
N ASN A 34 -3.00 -22.50 -7.75
CA ASN A 34 -3.68 -23.27 -6.72
C ASN A 34 -4.91 -22.50 -6.20
N LYS A 35 -6.08 -23.15 -6.22
CA LYS A 35 -7.35 -22.59 -5.73
C LYS A 35 -7.53 -22.67 -4.21
N THR A 36 -6.77 -23.52 -3.55
CA THR A 36 -6.83 -23.77 -2.11
C THR A 36 -5.43 -23.83 -1.49
N PRO A 37 -4.64 -22.73 -1.55
CA PRO A 37 -3.31 -22.74 -0.95
C PRO A 37 -3.38 -22.95 0.57
N LEU A 38 -2.49 -23.81 1.09
CA LEU A 38 -2.35 -24.06 2.52
C LEU A 38 -1.43 -23.02 3.15
N ILE A 39 -1.86 -22.42 4.25
CA ILE A 39 -1.09 -21.53 5.09
C ILE A 39 -0.89 -22.09 6.49
N ALA A 40 0.18 -21.67 7.16
CA ALA A 40 0.41 -21.92 8.58
C ALA A 40 0.42 -20.59 9.35
N VAL A 41 -0.21 -20.57 10.52
CA VAL A 41 -0.33 -19.36 11.35
C VAL A 41 0.15 -19.67 12.76
N ALA A 42 1.11 -18.91 13.24
CA ALA A 42 1.79 -19.15 14.50
C ALA A 42 1.11 -18.48 15.68
N GLN A 43 1.02 -19.22 16.77
CA GLN A 43 0.95 -18.71 18.13
C GLN A 43 2.27 -18.97 18.82
N MET A 44 2.90 -17.94 19.44
CA MET A 44 4.17 -18.09 20.11
C MET A 44 4.29 -17.17 21.31
N LYS A 45 5.24 -17.48 22.21
CA LYS A 45 5.56 -16.68 23.38
C LYS A 45 6.97 -16.12 23.28
N SER A 46 7.09 -14.90 22.78
CA SER A 46 8.37 -14.21 22.71
C SER A 46 8.77 -13.64 24.08
N THR A 47 10.08 -13.62 24.33
CA THR A 47 10.70 -12.98 25.49
C THR A 47 11.69 -11.92 25.02
N ASN A 48 12.51 -11.37 25.92
CA ASN A 48 13.64 -10.51 25.54
C ASN A 48 14.89 -11.30 25.05
N ASP A 49 14.83 -12.61 25.06
CA ASP A 49 15.86 -13.49 24.49
C ASP A 49 15.58 -13.75 23.00
N LYS A 50 16.35 -13.06 22.14
CA LYS A 50 16.19 -13.14 20.68
C LYS A 50 16.50 -14.52 20.12
N GLU A 51 17.50 -15.22 20.70
CA GLU A 51 17.88 -16.57 20.23
C GLU A 51 16.78 -17.59 20.54
N HIS A 52 16.23 -17.56 21.77
CA HIS A 52 15.09 -18.38 22.13
C HIS A 52 13.88 -18.13 21.22
N ASN A 53 13.60 -16.87 20.87
CA ASN A 53 12.49 -16.55 19.96
C ASN A 53 12.77 -17.04 18.53
N LEU A 54 14.02 -16.92 18.06
CA LEU A 54 14.44 -17.44 16.77
C LEU A 54 14.32 -18.96 16.68
N ASP A 55 14.61 -19.69 17.75
CA ASP A 55 14.43 -21.15 17.81
C ASP A 55 12.94 -21.55 17.71
N GLN A 56 12.05 -20.75 18.31
CA GLN A 56 10.60 -20.93 18.09
C GLN A 56 10.24 -20.68 16.61
N VAL A 57 10.79 -19.63 15.98
CA VAL A 57 10.58 -19.33 14.56
C VAL A 57 11.06 -20.50 13.68
N ARG A 58 12.23 -21.08 13.94
CA ARG A 58 12.77 -22.27 13.25
C ARG A 58 11.79 -23.46 13.39
N THR A 59 11.39 -23.77 14.62
CA THR A 59 10.46 -24.87 14.92
C THR A 59 9.12 -24.71 14.20
N ILE A 60 8.56 -23.50 14.18
CA ILE A 60 7.30 -23.18 13.50
C ILE A 60 7.46 -23.33 11.99
N THR A 61 8.60 -22.87 11.43
CA THR A 61 8.89 -22.99 10.01
C THR A 61 9.00 -24.45 9.58
N GLU A 62 9.71 -25.28 10.34
CA GLU A 62 9.80 -26.72 10.10
C GLU A 62 8.44 -27.40 10.14
N ARG A 63 7.61 -27.09 11.15
CA ARG A 63 6.23 -27.64 11.26
C ARG A 63 5.36 -27.20 10.10
N GLY A 64 5.43 -25.92 9.70
CA GLY A 64 4.70 -25.40 8.54
C GLY A 64 5.11 -26.11 7.25
N LYS A 65 6.42 -26.26 7.04
CA LYS A 65 6.96 -26.96 5.87
C LYS A 65 6.62 -28.45 5.84
N ALA A 66 6.62 -29.13 6.99
CA ALA A 66 6.24 -30.54 7.10
C ALA A 66 4.76 -30.80 6.70
N LYS A 67 3.91 -29.75 6.67
CA LYS A 67 2.53 -29.79 6.19
C LYS A 67 2.36 -29.20 4.79
N ASP A 68 3.47 -28.89 4.08
CA ASP A 68 3.46 -28.24 2.76
C ASP A 68 2.78 -26.87 2.72
N ALA A 69 2.77 -26.12 3.85
CA ALA A 69 2.32 -24.75 3.87
C ALA A 69 3.18 -23.90 2.92
N GLN A 70 2.51 -23.12 2.06
CA GLN A 70 3.17 -22.23 1.09
C GLN A 70 3.59 -20.91 1.71
N PHE A 71 2.95 -20.53 2.81
CA PHE A 71 3.17 -19.29 3.52
C PHE A 71 2.99 -19.49 5.02
N ILE A 72 3.91 -18.92 5.84
CA ILE A 72 3.87 -19.02 7.29
C ILE A 72 3.82 -17.63 7.89
N PHE A 73 2.88 -17.40 8.82
CA PHE A 73 2.64 -16.12 9.45
C PHE A 73 3.06 -16.13 10.91
N PHE A 74 3.93 -15.19 11.30
CA PHE A 74 4.40 -14.97 12.66
C PHE A 74 3.76 -13.73 13.28
N PRO A 75 3.57 -13.69 14.60
CA PRO A 75 2.91 -12.58 15.28
C PRO A 75 3.77 -11.32 15.39
N GLU A 76 3.16 -10.23 15.87
CA GLU A 76 3.85 -9.01 16.31
C GLU A 76 4.85 -9.33 17.43
N CYS A 77 5.99 -8.65 17.44
CA CYS A 77 7.08 -8.86 18.40
C CYS A 77 7.66 -10.29 18.39
N CYS A 78 7.65 -10.97 17.24
CA CYS A 78 8.23 -12.30 17.12
C CYS A 78 9.77 -12.28 17.25
N ASP A 79 10.39 -11.12 17.07
CA ASP A 79 11.82 -10.89 17.31
C ASP A 79 12.17 -10.84 18.79
N PHE A 80 11.47 -10.03 19.59
CA PHE A 80 11.59 -10.00 21.05
C PHE A 80 10.46 -9.16 21.69
N VAL A 81 10.30 -9.33 23.02
CA VAL A 81 9.47 -8.45 23.86
C VAL A 81 10.34 -7.87 24.97
N GLY A 82 10.74 -6.59 24.82
CA GLY A 82 11.55 -5.89 25.80
C GLY A 82 10.82 -5.68 27.15
N THR A 83 11.57 -5.56 28.22
CA THR A 83 11.07 -5.31 29.59
C THR A 83 10.90 -3.82 29.88
N HIS A 84 11.70 -2.97 29.22
CA HIS A 84 11.67 -1.51 29.30
C HIS A 84 12.24 -0.88 28.02
N ARG A 85 12.08 0.44 27.88
CA ARG A 85 12.40 1.19 26.66
C ARG A 85 13.86 1.05 26.22
N GLU A 86 14.79 1.19 27.16
CA GLU A 86 16.25 1.15 26.89
C GLU A 86 16.66 -0.22 26.33
N GLU A 87 16.09 -1.30 26.88
CA GLU A 87 16.33 -2.65 26.39
C GLU A 87 15.75 -2.81 24.98
N THR A 88 14.52 -2.33 24.74
CA THR A 88 13.90 -2.36 23.44
C THR A 88 14.76 -1.65 22.40
N MET A 89 15.25 -0.44 22.71
CA MET A 89 16.14 0.31 21.82
C MET A 89 17.44 -0.45 21.51
N ARG A 90 18.05 -1.07 22.54
CA ARG A 90 19.30 -1.82 22.41
C ARG A 90 19.18 -3.09 21.58
N LEU A 91 18.05 -3.79 21.68
CA LEU A 91 17.80 -5.06 20.98
C LEU A 91 17.28 -4.87 19.54
N SER A 92 16.77 -3.68 19.20
CA SER A 92 16.27 -3.36 17.86
C SER A 92 17.39 -3.38 16.83
N GLU A 93 17.04 -3.73 15.60
CA GLU A 93 17.97 -3.85 14.47
C GLU A 93 17.41 -3.17 13.22
N PRO A 94 18.27 -2.73 12.28
CA PRO A 94 17.78 -2.31 10.95
C PRO A 94 17.29 -3.53 10.17
N LEU A 95 16.46 -3.32 9.12
CA LEU A 95 15.99 -4.41 8.23
C LEU A 95 17.14 -5.13 7.48
N THR A 96 18.34 -4.56 7.48
CA THR A 96 19.58 -5.18 6.97
C THR A 96 20.35 -5.93 8.05
N GLY A 97 19.86 -5.95 9.29
CA GLY A 97 20.54 -6.53 10.46
C GLY A 97 20.60 -8.05 10.47
N PRO A 98 21.40 -8.62 11.42
CA PRO A 98 21.66 -10.06 11.49
C PRO A 98 20.38 -10.91 11.58
N LEU A 99 19.41 -10.49 12.37
CA LEU A 99 18.18 -11.26 12.57
C LEU A 99 17.38 -11.41 11.26
N VAL A 100 17.21 -10.31 10.51
CA VAL A 100 16.50 -10.36 9.21
C VAL A 100 17.29 -11.23 8.21
N GLN A 101 18.63 -11.23 8.27
CA GLN A 101 19.44 -12.13 7.43
C GLN A 101 19.18 -13.61 7.77
N GLN A 102 19.01 -13.96 9.05
CA GLN A 102 18.64 -15.32 9.47
C GLN A 102 17.22 -15.68 8.96
N TYR A 103 16.26 -14.78 9.03
CA TYR A 103 14.92 -14.98 8.46
C TYR A 103 14.95 -15.19 6.94
N LYS A 104 15.78 -14.43 6.21
CA LYS A 104 16.01 -14.61 4.78
C LYS A 104 16.61 -15.96 4.45
N GLN A 105 17.58 -16.40 5.26
CA GLN A 105 18.19 -17.71 5.13
C GLN A 105 17.16 -18.83 5.36
N LEU A 106 16.35 -18.72 6.41
CA LEU A 106 15.32 -19.70 6.75
C LEU A 106 14.29 -19.86 5.62
N ALA A 107 13.85 -18.75 5.03
CA ALA A 107 12.93 -18.74 3.89
C ALA A 107 13.51 -19.51 2.68
N ARG A 108 14.81 -19.29 2.35
CA ARG A 108 15.50 -20.00 1.28
C ARG A 108 15.66 -21.49 1.56
N GLU A 109 16.13 -21.85 2.73
CA GLU A 109 16.41 -23.25 3.14
C GLU A 109 15.14 -24.10 3.08
N HIS A 110 14.01 -23.54 3.53
CA HIS A 110 12.72 -24.24 3.53
C HIS A 110 11.89 -24.01 2.25
N ASN A 111 12.36 -23.16 1.33
CA ASN A 111 11.64 -22.78 0.11
C ASN A 111 10.17 -22.39 0.43
N VAL A 112 9.97 -21.42 1.34
CA VAL A 112 8.68 -21.00 1.87
C VAL A 112 8.61 -19.49 2.06
N TRP A 113 7.46 -18.89 1.86
CA TRP A 113 7.22 -17.49 2.15
C TRP A 113 6.98 -17.29 3.65
N LEU A 114 7.57 -16.23 4.21
CA LEU A 114 7.48 -15.91 5.63
C LEU A 114 6.95 -14.48 5.84
N SER A 115 6.00 -14.34 6.76
CA SER A 115 5.46 -13.07 7.23
C SER A 115 5.85 -12.86 8.68
N PHE A 116 6.69 -11.86 8.96
CA PHE A 116 7.07 -11.47 10.32
C PHE A 116 6.33 -10.21 10.70
N GLY A 117 5.33 -10.38 11.54
CA GLY A 117 4.37 -9.34 11.85
C GLY A 117 4.82 -8.43 12.98
N GLY A 118 5.51 -7.32 12.68
CA GLY A 118 5.87 -6.32 13.68
C GLY A 118 7.16 -6.63 14.42
N ILE A 119 8.29 -6.55 13.71
CA ILE A 119 9.63 -6.55 14.30
C ILE A 119 10.06 -5.13 14.65
N HIS A 120 11.00 -5.00 15.58
CA HIS A 120 11.53 -3.73 16.07
C HIS A 120 12.66 -3.22 15.16
N GLU A 121 12.30 -2.31 14.23
CA GLU A 121 13.21 -1.73 13.23
C GLU A 121 13.85 -0.45 13.77
N THR A 122 15.21 -0.37 13.82
CA THR A 122 15.91 0.89 14.12
C THR A 122 15.76 1.91 13.00
N ILE A 123 15.58 3.18 13.38
CA ILE A 123 15.54 4.31 12.45
C ILE A 123 16.98 4.68 12.10
N THR A 124 17.38 4.48 10.85
CA THR A 124 18.74 4.80 10.35
C THR A 124 18.85 6.22 9.80
N ASP A 125 17.72 6.88 9.47
CA ASP A 125 17.69 8.25 8.95
C ASP A 125 17.24 9.23 10.04
N SER A 126 18.20 10.02 10.55
CA SER A 126 18.02 11.02 11.60
C SER A 126 17.81 12.44 11.07
N SER A 127 17.41 12.62 9.80
CA SER A 127 17.27 13.93 9.15
C SER A 127 15.97 14.68 9.49
N GLY A 128 15.05 14.09 10.26
CA GLY A 128 13.75 14.67 10.63
C GLY A 128 13.81 15.72 11.77
N PRO A 129 12.71 16.49 11.98
CA PRO A 129 12.65 17.57 12.97
C PRO A 129 12.69 17.10 14.45
N GLU A 130 12.53 15.81 14.73
CA GLU A 130 12.58 15.23 16.09
C GLU A 130 13.92 14.51 16.39
N LYS A 131 15.05 15.15 16.07
CA LYS A 131 16.41 14.58 16.19
C LYS A 131 16.79 14.10 17.60
N ASP A 132 16.14 14.62 18.62
CA ASP A 132 16.53 14.40 20.02
C ASP A 132 15.84 13.20 20.69
N VAL A 133 14.81 12.61 20.05
CA VAL A 133 14.07 11.47 20.61
C VAL A 133 14.33 10.23 19.76
N GLN A 134 15.26 9.38 20.21
CA GLN A 134 15.45 8.08 19.56
C GLN A 134 14.18 7.24 19.68
N ARG A 135 13.64 6.81 18.53
CA ARG A 135 12.50 5.88 18.39
C ARG A 135 12.85 4.78 17.41
N ILE A 136 12.00 3.77 17.36
CA ILE A 136 12.06 2.65 16.43
C ILE A 136 10.76 2.59 15.64
N PHE A 137 10.70 1.77 14.59
CA PHE A 137 9.44 1.38 13.97
C PHE A 137 9.02 -0.03 14.42
N ASN A 138 7.73 -0.26 14.46
CA ASN A 138 7.11 -1.58 14.53
C ASN A 138 6.76 -1.98 13.09
N THR A 139 7.52 -2.92 12.51
CA THR A 139 7.52 -3.16 11.06
C THR A 139 7.16 -4.60 10.70
N HIS A 140 6.07 -4.77 9.95
CA HIS A 140 5.67 -6.04 9.36
C HIS A 140 6.43 -6.25 8.05
N ILE A 141 7.15 -7.36 7.93
CA ILE A 141 7.93 -7.70 6.74
C ILE A 141 7.46 -9.00 6.11
N ILE A 142 7.58 -9.06 4.78
CA ILE A 142 7.38 -10.28 4.00
C ILE A 142 8.69 -10.65 3.31
N ILE A 143 9.08 -11.91 3.47
CA ILE A 143 10.24 -12.51 2.80
C ILE A 143 9.73 -13.64 1.91
N ASP A 144 10.12 -13.64 0.64
CA ASP A 144 9.74 -14.67 -0.31
C ASP A 144 10.59 -15.93 -0.15
N ASN A 145 10.25 -16.99 -0.88
CA ASN A 145 10.95 -18.26 -0.84
C ASN A 145 12.37 -18.23 -1.45
N SER A 146 12.76 -17.13 -2.12
CA SER A 146 14.16 -16.89 -2.53
C SER A 146 14.97 -16.17 -1.44
N GLY A 147 14.31 -15.78 -0.33
CA GLY A 147 14.89 -15.04 0.76
C GLY A 147 14.99 -13.53 0.49
N GLU A 148 14.22 -12.99 -0.47
CA GLU A 148 14.19 -11.56 -0.71
C GLU A 148 13.11 -10.88 0.14
N LEU A 149 13.44 -9.69 0.68
CA LEU A 149 12.50 -8.83 1.39
C LEU A 149 11.60 -8.14 0.35
N VAL A 150 10.39 -8.67 0.17
CA VAL A 150 9.46 -8.19 -0.88
C VAL A 150 8.52 -7.10 -0.40
N ALA A 151 8.32 -6.95 0.91
CA ALA A 151 7.53 -5.85 1.47
C ALA A 151 7.90 -5.52 2.90
N SER A 152 7.68 -4.25 3.28
CA SER A 152 7.72 -3.78 4.66
C SER A 152 6.61 -2.75 4.89
N TYR A 153 5.87 -2.91 5.99
CA TYR A 153 4.81 -2.02 6.44
C TYR A 153 5.10 -1.57 7.87
N ARG A 154 5.23 -0.28 8.10
CA ARG A 154 5.40 0.31 9.43
C ARG A 154 4.03 0.64 10.02
N LYS A 155 3.76 0.15 11.22
CA LYS A 155 2.48 0.28 11.94
C LYS A 155 1.99 1.72 11.95
N LEU A 156 0.78 1.95 11.45
CA LEU A 156 0.18 3.28 11.37
C LEU A 156 -0.40 3.73 12.71
N HIS A 157 -1.15 2.85 13.39
CA HIS A 157 -1.87 3.19 14.60
C HIS A 157 -1.15 2.60 15.81
N LEU A 158 -0.61 3.48 16.64
CA LEU A 158 0.11 3.08 17.86
C LEU A 158 -0.85 2.90 19.03
N PHE A 159 -0.63 1.83 19.79
CA PHE A 159 -1.45 1.50 20.96
C PHE A 159 -1.09 2.41 22.13
N ASN A 160 -1.85 3.48 22.30
CA ASN A 160 -1.75 4.41 23.41
C ASN A 160 -3.00 4.31 24.27
N VAL A 161 -2.90 3.73 25.47
CA VAL A 161 -4.00 3.58 26.41
C VAL A 161 -3.61 4.17 27.75
N VAL A 162 -4.48 5.02 28.28
CA VAL A 162 -4.34 5.61 29.60
C VAL A 162 -5.68 5.46 30.31
N THR A 163 -5.70 4.61 31.34
CA THR A 163 -6.81 4.46 32.28
C THR A 163 -6.31 4.75 33.69
N PRO A 164 -7.17 4.90 34.70
CA PRO A 164 -6.71 5.05 36.08
C PRO A 164 -5.79 3.91 36.57
N GLU A 165 -6.03 2.66 36.09
CA GLU A 165 -5.32 1.46 36.52
C GLU A 165 -4.18 1.06 35.59
N PHE A 166 -4.16 1.56 34.34
CA PHE A 166 -3.22 1.11 33.32
C PHE A 166 -2.79 2.25 32.40
N ARG A 167 -1.48 2.39 32.27
CA ARG A 167 -0.88 3.33 31.31
C ARG A 167 0.13 2.61 30.43
N PHE A 168 -0.15 2.59 29.13
CA PHE A 168 0.78 2.14 28.11
C PHE A 168 0.73 3.08 26.92
N ARG A 169 1.88 3.56 26.49
CA ARG A 169 2.01 4.44 25.31
C ARG A 169 3.10 3.90 24.40
N GLU A 170 2.68 3.19 23.36
CA GLU A 170 3.58 2.67 22.32
C GLU A 170 4.39 3.81 21.67
N SER A 171 3.78 4.99 21.53
CA SER A 171 4.41 6.20 20.96
C SER A 171 5.60 6.74 21.76
N ASP A 172 5.80 6.31 23.00
CA ASP A 172 6.98 6.69 23.78
C ASP A 172 8.26 6.03 23.24
N THR A 173 8.13 4.88 22.54
CA THR A 173 9.24 4.10 21.98
C THR A 173 9.15 3.97 20.46
N VAL A 174 7.95 3.84 19.93
CA VAL A 174 7.68 3.55 18.51
C VAL A 174 7.22 4.80 17.78
N GLN A 175 7.74 5.03 16.59
CA GLN A 175 7.26 6.04 15.65
C GLN A 175 6.23 5.41 14.70
N SER A 176 5.11 6.12 14.47
CA SER A 176 4.09 5.68 13.52
C SER A 176 4.62 5.67 12.08
N GLY A 177 4.16 4.71 11.29
CA GLY A 177 4.34 4.69 9.84
C GLY A 177 3.66 5.90 9.18
N ALA A 178 4.08 6.21 7.97
CA ALA A 178 3.62 7.40 7.26
C ALA A 178 2.74 7.10 6.04
N SER A 179 2.60 5.82 5.66
CA SER A 179 1.88 5.42 4.42
C SER A 179 1.26 4.03 4.54
N VAL A 180 0.18 3.83 3.80
CA VAL A 180 -0.38 2.49 3.54
C VAL A 180 0.47 1.82 2.45
N VAL A 181 0.79 0.55 2.64
CA VAL A 181 1.47 -0.27 1.63
C VAL A 181 0.39 -0.97 0.79
N PRO A 182 0.43 -0.86 -0.55
CA PRO A 182 -0.51 -1.58 -1.40
C PRO A 182 -0.43 -3.09 -1.19
N PRO A 183 -1.52 -3.84 -1.47
CA PRO A 183 -1.50 -5.29 -1.37
C PRO A 183 -0.40 -5.92 -2.21
N ILE A 184 0.30 -6.89 -1.65
CA ILE A 184 1.43 -7.58 -2.27
C ILE A 184 0.96 -8.83 -3.00
N GLU A 185 1.46 -9.05 -4.19
CA GLU A 185 1.27 -10.32 -4.91
C GLU A 185 2.08 -11.43 -4.23
N SER A 186 1.46 -12.57 -3.99
CA SER A 186 2.09 -13.74 -3.38
C SER A 186 1.53 -15.04 -3.97
N PRO A 187 2.15 -16.21 -3.71
CA PRO A 187 1.63 -17.51 -4.18
C PRO A 187 0.23 -17.85 -3.64
N ILE A 188 -0.14 -17.24 -2.52
CA ILE A 188 -1.44 -17.48 -1.86
C ILE A 188 -2.47 -16.37 -2.15
N GLY A 189 -2.17 -15.39 -3.01
CA GLY A 189 -3.03 -14.26 -3.35
C GLY A 189 -2.48 -12.91 -2.89
N ARG A 190 -3.31 -11.86 -2.97
CA ARG A 190 -2.92 -10.48 -2.66
C ARG A 190 -3.11 -10.17 -1.18
N ILE A 191 -2.01 -9.86 -0.51
CA ILE A 191 -1.94 -9.67 0.94
C ILE A 191 -1.89 -8.19 1.29
N GLY A 192 -2.83 -7.70 2.09
CA GLY A 192 -2.82 -6.39 2.72
C GLY A 192 -2.21 -6.46 4.12
N LEU A 193 -1.14 -5.69 4.34
CA LEU A 193 -0.39 -5.69 5.59
C LEU A 193 -0.97 -4.71 6.61
N GLN A 194 -1.18 -5.17 7.84
CA GLN A 194 -1.54 -4.38 9.02
C GLN A 194 -0.88 -5.02 10.25
N ILE A 195 -0.92 -4.34 11.39
CA ILE A 195 -0.35 -4.83 12.65
C ILE A 195 -1.31 -4.53 13.80
N CYS A 196 -1.73 -5.56 14.54
CA CYS A 196 -2.34 -5.51 15.87
C CYS A 196 -3.43 -4.42 16.02
N TYR A 197 -3.06 -3.26 16.57
CA TYR A 197 -3.98 -2.16 16.86
C TYR A 197 -4.68 -1.62 15.61
N ASP A 198 -4.08 -1.79 14.41
CA ASP A 198 -4.69 -1.41 13.14
C ASP A 198 -6.05 -2.10 12.91
N VAL A 199 -6.30 -3.26 13.54
CA VAL A 199 -7.59 -3.97 13.46
C VAL A 199 -8.77 -3.11 13.91
N ARG A 200 -8.55 -2.08 14.75
CA ARG A 200 -9.59 -1.19 15.24
C ARG A 200 -10.01 -0.12 14.26
N PHE A 201 -9.26 0.06 13.18
CA PHE A 201 -9.45 1.12 12.18
C PHE A 201 -9.87 0.48 10.83
N PRO A 202 -11.20 0.34 10.59
CA PRO A 202 -11.72 -0.32 9.40
C PRO A 202 -11.34 0.39 8.11
N GLU A 203 -10.97 1.67 8.18
CA GLU A 203 -10.61 2.50 7.03
C GLU A 203 -9.44 1.92 6.26
N VAL A 204 -8.37 1.51 6.96
CA VAL A 204 -7.17 0.92 6.32
C VAL A 204 -7.52 -0.41 5.65
N SER A 205 -8.28 -1.27 6.33
CA SER A 205 -8.74 -2.55 5.79
C SER A 205 -9.60 -2.36 4.53
N THR A 206 -10.50 -1.38 4.56
CA THR A 206 -11.36 -1.01 3.43
C THR A 206 -10.54 -0.47 2.26
N LEU A 207 -9.52 0.35 2.55
CA LEU A 207 -8.61 0.86 1.54
C LEU A 207 -7.80 -0.27 0.89
N LEU A 208 -7.24 -1.19 1.69
CA LEU A 208 -6.53 -2.36 1.18
C LEU A 208 -7.43 -3.24 0.29
N ARG A 209 -8.70 -3.46 0.70
CA ARG A 209 -9.69 -4.15 -0.12
C ARG A 209 -9.97 -3.41 -1.44
N LYS A 210 -10.10 -2.08 -1.41
CA LYS A 210 -10.26 -1.22 -2.59
C LYS A 210 -9.07 -1.36 -3.56
N LEU A 211 -7.87 -1.51 -3.01
CA LEU A 211 -6.64 -1.76 -3.77
C LEU A 211 -6.48 -3.22 -4.23
N GLY A 212 -7.44 -4.07 -3.90
CA GLY A 212 -7.52 -5.43 -4.39
C GLY A 212 -7.03 -6.52 -3.45
N ALA A 213 -6.87 -6.25 -2.15
CA ALA A 213 -6.54 -7.28 -1.17
C ALA A 213 -7.56 -8.42 -1.16
N GLU A 214 -7.06 -9.63 -0.98
CA GLU A 214 -7.82 -10.87 -0.83
C GLU A 214 -7.63 -11.45 0.56
N ILE A 215 -6.49 -11.12 1.17
CA ILE A 215 -6.09 -11.51 2.52
C ILE A 215 -5.73 -10.22 3.27
N LEU A 216 -6.23 -10.07 4.51
CA LEU A 216 -5.84 -9.02 5.45
C LEU A 216 -5.12 -9.67 6.63
N THR A 217 -3.99 -9.11 7.03
CA THR A 217 -3.17 -9.67 8.12
C THR A 217 -3.19 -8.78 9.35
N TYR A 218 -3.29 -9.40 10.53
CA TYR A 218 -3.26 -8.72 11.83
C TYR A 218 -2.37 -9.49 12.84
N PRO A 219 -1.06 -9.61 12.55
CA PRO A 219 -0.13 -10.16 13.55
C PRO A 219 -0.20 -9.31 14.82
N SER A 220 -0.30 -9.93 15.99
CA SER A 220 -0.67 -9.21 17.21
C SER A 220 0.01 -9.72 18.48
N ALA A 221 0.23 -8.78 19.40
CA ALA A 221 0.47 -9.03 20.82
C ALA A 221 -0.66 -8.39 21.64
N PHE A 222 -1.87 -8.92 21.50
CA PHE A 222 -3.11 -8.34 22.02
C PHE A 222 -3.23 -8.55 23.53
N ALA A 223 -3.54 -7.49 24.29
CA ALA A 223 -3.69 -7.58 25.73
C ALA A 223 -4.88 -8.47 26.12
N VAL A 224 -4.77 -9.27 27.17
CA VAL A 224 -5.75 -10.27 27.60
C VAL A 224 -7.14 -9.68 27.80
N SER A 225 -7.26 -8.52 28.48
CA SER A 225 -8.57 -7.89 28.77
C SER A 225 -9.34 -7.50 27.51
N THR A 226 -8.65 -6.85 26.57
CA THR A 226 -9.25 -6.45 25.30
C THR A 226 -9.32 -7.62 24.30
N GLY A 227 -8.46 -8.61 24.44
CA GLY A 227 -8.49 -9.84 23.66
C GLY A 227 -9.81 -10.59 23.87
N ARG A 228 -10.14 -10.89 25.11
CA ARG A 228 -11.40 -11.55 25.48
C ARG A 228 -12.66 -10.85 24.97
N ALA A 229 -12.63 -9.52 24.95
CA ALA A 229 -13.81 -8.75 24.58
C ALA A 229 -13.90 -8.45 23.07
N HIS A 230 -12.78 -8.32 22.36
CA HIS A 230 -12.77 -7.69 21.04
C HIS A 230 -12.11 -8.53 19.94
N TRP A 231 -11.17 -9.44 20.27
CA TRP A 231 -10.30 -10.10 19.30
C TRP A 231 -11.07 -10.80 18.18
N GLU A 232 -11.86 -11.79 18.52
CA GLU A 232 -12.68 -12.56 17.57
C GLU A 232 -13.64 -11.65 16.80
N VAL A 233 -14.38 -10.81 17.54
CA VAL A 233 -15.40 -9.94 16.95
C VAL A 233 -14.82 -9.01 15.90
N LEU A 234 -13.67 -8.37 16.20
CA LEU A 234 -13.02 -7.46 15.25
C LEU A 234 -12.48 -8.20 14.02
N LEU A 235 -11.80 -9.33 14.18
CA LEU A 235 -11.25 -10.08 13.06
C LEU A 235 -12.36 -10.59 12.14
N ARG A 236 -13.45 -11.11 12.69
CA ARG A 236 -14.62 -11.53 11.92
C ARG A 236 -15.31 -10.37 11.23
N ALA A 237 -15.42 -9.21 11.89
CA ALA A 237 -15.95 -8.00 11.26
C ALA A 237 -15.09 -7.57 10.06
N ARG A 238 -13.75 -7.55 10.19
CA ARG A 238 -12.83 -7.21 9.08
C ARG A 238 -12.96 -8.19 7.91
N ALA A 239 -13.16 -9.49 8.19
CA ALA A 239 -13.37 -10.47 7.15
C ALA A 239 -14.70 -10.25 6.40
N ILE A 240 -15.79 -10.01 7.13
CA ILE A 240 -17.15 -9.86 6.59
C ILE A 240 -17.27 -8.57 5.77
N GLU A 241 -16.91 -7.42 6.34
CA GLU A 241 -17.13 -6.11 5.73
C GLU A 241 -16.25 -5.86 4.49
N ASN A 242 -15.07 -6.51 4.45
CA ASN A 242 -14.13 -6.40 3.34
C ASN A 242 -14.19 -7.60 2.39
N GLN A 243 -14.91 -8.66 2.75
CA GLN A 243 -14.99 -9.90 1.98
C GLN A 243 -13.60 -10.41 1.59
N CYS A 244 -12.74 -10.56 2.62
CA CYS A 244 -11.36 -11.02 2.54
C CYS A 244 -11.15 -12.15 3.55
N PHE A 245 -10.15 -13.00 3.30
CA PHE A 245 -9.59 -13.82 4.37
C PHE A 245 -8.92 -12.90 5.39
N VAL A 246 -8.97 -13.27 6.66
CA VAL A 246 -8.24 -12.60 7.74
C VAL A 246 -7.30 -13.61 8.37
N VAL A 247 -6.02 -13.25 8.47
CA VAL A 247 -4.95 -14.06 9.06
C VAL A 247 -4.36 -13.30 10.24
N ALA A 248 -4.46 -13.87 11.42
CA ALA A 248 -4.09 -13.21 12.68
C ALA A 248 -3.21 -14.14 13.54
N ALA A 249 -1.90 -14.11 13.29
CA ALA A 249 -0.92 -14.74 14.16
C ALA A 249 -0.85 -13.98 15.50
N ALA A 250 -0.66 -14.67 16.61
CA ALA A 250 -0.79 -14.10 17.93
C ALA A 250 0.33 -14.48 18.91
N GLN A 251 0.78 -13.48 19.68
CA GLN A 251 1.56 -13.71 20.90
C GLN A 251 0.66 -14.20 22.02
N ILE A 252 1.18 -15.08 22.88
CA ILE A 252 0.45 -15.65 24.02
C ILE A 252 1.25 -15.61 25.32
N GLY A 253 0.52 -15.57 26.45
CA GLY A 253 1.06 -15.76 27.80
C GLY A 253 1.93 -14.60 28.28
N PHE A 254 2.64 -14.86 29.38
CA PHE A 254 3.51 -13.86 30.01
C PHE A 254 4.85 -13.76 29.31
N HIS A 255 5.14 -12.58 28.73
CA HIS A 255 6.42 -12.23 28.12
C HIS A 255 7.45 -11.77 29.17
N ASN A 256 6.95 -11.13 30.21
CA ASN A 256 7.68 -10.67 31.39
C ASN A 256 6.67 -10.43 32.53
N LYS A 257 7.14 -9.91 33.67
CA LYS A 257 6.30 -9.69 34.87
C LYS A 257 5.12 -8.72 34.66
N LYS A 258 5.10 -7.93 33.58
CA LYS A 258 4.13 -6.84 33.33
C LYS A 258 3.31 -7.03 32.08
N ARG A 259 3.77 -7.82 31.12
CA ARG A 259 3.14 -7.95 29.79
C ARG A 259 2.69 -9.37 29.55
N GLU A 260 1.40 -9.51 29.32
CA GLU A 260 0.72 -10.76 28.97
C GLU A 260 -0.10 -10.57 27.70
N SER A 261 -0.06 -11.53 26.80
CA SER A 261 -0.84 -11.56 25.54
C SER A 261 -1.89 -12.65 25.56
N TYR A 262 -2.97 -12.39 24.81
CA TYR A 262 -4.20 -13.18 24.83
C TYR A 262 -4.08 -14.50 24.07
N GLY A 263 -3.25 -14.58 23.04
CA GLY A 263 -3.19 -15.75 22.16
C GLY A 263 -4.31 -15.78 21.14
N HIS A 264 -4.84 -16.98 20.88
CA HIS A 264 -5.94 -17.21 19.96
C HIS A 264 -5.58 -16.82 18.52
N ALA A 265 -4.40 -17.22 18.02
CA ALA A 265 -4.07 -17.07 16.61
C ALA A 265 -5.14 -17.74 15.75
N MET A 266 -5.67 -17.04 14.73
CA MET A 266 -6.81 -17.57 13.98
C MET A 266 -6.80 -17.17 12.50
N VAL A 267 -7.56 -17.93 11.71
CA VAL A 267 -7.87 -17.63 10.32
C VAL A 267 -9.38 -17.55 10.15
N VAL A 268 -9.85 -16.48 9.52
CA VAL A 268 -11.28 -16.25 9.25
C VAL A 268 -11.49 -16.17 7.74
N ASN A 269 -12.53 -16.81 7.23
CA ASN A 269 -12.89 -16.76 5.82
C ASN A 269 -13.72 -15.50 5.47
N PRO A 270 -13.92 -15.17 4.18
CA PRO A 270 -14.67 -13.99 3.76
C PRO A 270 -16.15 -13.94 4.22
N TRP A 271 -16.71 -15.06 4.70
CA TRP A 271 -18.05 -15.13 5.26
C TRP A 271 -18.08 -14.86 6.77
N GLY A 272 -16.90 -14.72 7.42
CA GLY A 272 -16.77 -14.54 8.86
C GLY A 272 -16.72 -15.85 9.66
N THR A 273 -16.57 -17.01 9.00
CA THR A 273 -16.36 -18.29 9.67
C THR A 273 -14.91 -18.43 10.09
N ILE A 274 -14.65 -18.78 11.33
CA ILE A 274 -13.32 -19.17 11.81
C ILE A 274 -12.97 -20.52 11.18
N LEU A 275 -11.90 -20.55 10.38
CA LEU A 275 -11.40 -21.78 9.75
C LEU A 275 -10.57 -22.60 10.72
N THR A 276 -9.75 -21.91 11.53
CA THR A 276 -8.90 -22.53 12.54
C THR A 276 -8.55 -21.51 13.61
N GLU A 277 -8.29 -21.98 14.82
CA GLU A 277 -7.87 -21.20 15.98
C GLU A 277 -6.85 -21.99 16.80
N ALA A 278 -5.81 -21.32 17.29
CA ALA A 278 -4.79 -21.93 18.13
C ALA A 278 -5.28 -22.22 19.55
N ASP A 279 -4.77 -23.28 20.14
CA ASP A 279 -5.06 -23.66 21.52
C ASP A 279 -4.48 -22.63 22.50
N PRO A 280 -5.30 -21.90 23.27
CA PRO A 280 -4.84 -20.89 24.21
C PRO A 280 -4.10 -21.47 25.45
N THR A 281 -4.02 -22.78 25.58
CA THR A 281 -3.27 -23.43 26.66
C THR A 281 -1.81 -23.73 26.29
N LEU A 282 -1.46 -23.55 25.01
CA LEU A 282 -0.14 -23.84 24.47
C LEU A 282 0.66 -22.54 24.23
N ASP A 283 1.86 -22.44 24.82
CA ASP A 283 2.78 -21.33 24.60
C ASP A 283 3.30 -21.25 23.15
N LEU A 284 3.28 -22.38 22.43
CA LEU A 284 3.63 -22.48 21.02
C LEU A 284 2.67 -23.43 20.32
N ASP A 285 1.95 -22.89 19.34
CA ASP A 285 1.06 -23.67 18.48
C ASP A 285 1.16 -23.20 17.02
N VAL A 286 0.84 -24.10 16.08
CA VAL A 286 0.81 -23.80 14.64
C VAL A 286 -0.49 -24.33 14.08
N VAL A 287 -1.37 -23.44 13.69
CA VAL A 287 -2.64 -23.81 13.06
C VAL A 287 -2.55 -23.66 11.54
N TYR A 288 -3.36 -24.43 10.84
CA TYR A 288 -3.33 -24.54 9.38
C TYR A 288 -4.69 -24.24 8.79
N ALA A 289 -4.72 -23.55 7.66
CA ALA A 289 -5.94 -23.29 6.92
C ALA A 289 -5.70 -23.36 5.40
N GLU A 290 -6.65 -23.95 4.71
CA GLU A 290 -6.77 -23.83 3.26
C GLU A 290 -7.59 -22.58 2.93
N LEU A 291 -7.08 -21.74 2.03
CA LEU A 291 -7.76 -20.54 1.56
C LEU A 291 -8.60 -20.88 0.32
N ASP A 292 -9.88 -21.19 0.54
CA ASP A 292 -10.83 -21.54 -0.52
C ASP A 292 -11.22 -20.28 -1.34
N TYR A 293 -10.60 -20.11 -2.50
CA TYR A 293 -10.84 -18.98 -3.40
C TYR A 293 -12.18 -19.08 -4.15
N ASP A 294 -12.72 -20.29 -4.37
CA ASP A 294 -14.05 -20.44 -4.95
C ASP A 294 -15.11 -19.90 -3.94
N LYS A 295 -14.87 -20.07 -2.64
CA LYS A 295 -15.67 -19.46 -1.58
C LYS A 295 -15.55 -17.94 -1.56
N LEU A 296 -14.34 -17.38 -1.69
CA LEU A 296 -14.11 -15.94 -1.78
C LEU A 296 -14.91 -15.34 -2.94
N ASP A 297 -14.76 -15.91 -4.13
CA ASP A 297 -15.40 -15.45 -5.35
C ASP A 297 -16.93 -15.56 -5.26
N SER A 298 -17.45 -16.67 -4.68
CA SER A 298 -18.88 -16.87 -4.43
C SER A 298 -19.45 -15.83 -3.47
N VAL A 299 -18.76 -15.52 -2.36
CA VAL A 299 -19.21 -14.51 -1.38
C VAL A 299 -19.29 -13.13 -2.05
N ARG A 300 -18.27 -12.75 -2.83
CA ARG A 300 -18.22 -11.48 -3.54
C ARG A 300 -19.29 -11.36 -4.63
N ALA A 301 -19.56 -12.45 -5.36
CA ALA A 301 -20.55 -12.46 -6.42
C ALA A 301 -21.99 -12.43 -5.89
N ASN A 302 -22.28 -13.21 -4.83
CA ASN A 302 -23.64 -13.40 -4.32
C ASN A 302 -24.10 -12.25 -3.41
N MET A 303 -23.18 -11.58 -2.73
CA MET A 303 -23.47 -10.45 -1.84
C MET A 303 -22.42 -9.35 -2.03
N PRO A 304 -22.47 -8.56 -3.13
CA PRO A 304 -21.44 -7.61 -3.49
C PRO A 304 -21.46 -6.35 -2.61
N CYS A 305 -21.28 -6.49 -1.31
CA CYS A 305 -21.34 -5.40 -0.33
C CYS A 305 -20.31 -4.30 -0.61
N PHE A 306 -19.16 -4.66 -1.18
CA PHE A 306 -18.11 -3.69 -1.49
C PHE A 306 -18.52 -2.79 -2.63
N GLU A 307 -19.13 -3.34 -3.67
CA GLU A 307 -19.63 -2.66 -4.86
C GLU A 307 -20.89 -1.82 -4.56
N HIS A 308 -21.67 -2.20 -3.53
CA HIS A 308 -22.85 -1.45 -3.07
C HIS A 308 -22.50 -0.21 -2.25
N ARG A 309 -21.21 0.05 -1.95
CA ARG A 309 -20.81 1.28 -1.26
C ARG A 309 -21.12 2.50 -2.12
N ARG A 310 -21.68 3.50 -1.48
CA ARG A 310 -22.15 4.74 -2.12
C ARG A 310 -20.99 5.72 -2.31
N HIS A 311 -20.06 5.37 -3.24
CA HIS A 311 -18.92 6.24 -3.59
C HIS A 311 -19.33 7.57 -4.23
N ASP A 312 -20.57 7.69 -4.64
CA ASP A 312 -21.23 8.92 -5.05
C ASP A 312 -21.61 9.84 -3.88
N VAL A 313 -21.70 9.30 -2.65
CA VAL A 313 -22.07 10.02 -1.42
C VAL A 313 -20.87 10.22 -0.48
N TYR A 314 -20.02 9.20 -0.35
CA TYR A 314 -18.80 9.22 0.46
C TYR A 314 -17.68 8.44 -0.21
N ASN A 315 -16.43 8.83 0.06
CA ASN A 315 -15.27 8.12 -0.48
C ASN A 315 -14.15 7.99 0.56
N LEU A 316 -13.38 6.92 0.45
CA LEU A 316 -12.18 6.68 1.23
C LEU A 316 -10.98 6.63 0.29
N THR A 317 -10.01 7.52 0.52
CA THR A 317 -8.79 7.64 -0.27
C THR A 317 -7.57 7.78 0.63
N ALA A 318 -6.42 7.22 0.20
CA ALA A 318 -5.14 7.52 0.85
C ALA A 318 -4.74 8.97 0.52
N LEU A 319 -4.34 9.73 1.54
CA LEU A 319 -3.87 11.12 1.36
C LEU A 319 -2.39 11.19 0.96
N LYS A 320 -1.62 10.12 1.22
CA LYS A 320 -0.21 10.02 0.86
C LYS A 320 -0.02 8.96 -0.21
N GLU A 321 1.01 9.17 -1.03
CA GLU A 321 1.40 8.23 -2.07
C GLU A 321 1.60 6.81 -1.50
N LEU A 322 1.04 5.83 -2.18
CA LEU A 322 1.21 4.43 -1.85
C LEU A 322 2.62 3.99 -2.27
N ARG A 323 3.48 3.67 -1.31
CA ARG A 323 4.85 3.24 -1.59
C ARG A 323 4.94 1.72 -1.65
N TYR A 324 5.37 1.20 -2.79
CA TYR A 324 5.83 -0.18 -2.90
C TYR A 324 7.26 -0.25 -2.35
N THR A 325 7.51 -1.15 -1.40
CA THR A 325 8.77 -1.23 -0.65
C THR A 325 9.78 -2.22 -1.21
N SER A 326 9.53 -2.78 -2.40
CA SER A 326 10.48 -3.67 -3.05
C SER A 326 11.05 -3.07 -4.32
N ASP A 327 12.37 -3.20 -4.49
CA ASP A 327 13.08 -2.98 -5.75
C ASP A 327 12.70 -3.98 -6.86
N SER A 328 11.76 -4.89 -6.60
CA SER A 328 11.13 -5.75 -7.60
C SER A 328 10.20 -4.97 -8.53
N ALA A 329 10.56 -3.73 -8.86
CA ALA A 329 9.99 -3.03 -9.99
C ALA A 329 10.37 -3.81 -11.26
N LYS A 330 9.53 -4.74 -11.69
CA LYS A 330 9.43 -5.03 -13.13
C LYS A 330 9.46 -3.69 -13.80
N LYS A 331 10.40 -3.45 -14.73
CA LYS A 331 10.51 -2.21 -15.51
C LYS A 331 9.13 -1.77 -15.92
N ARG A 332 8.56 -0.81 -15.18
CA ARG A 332 7.27 -0.23 -15.52
C ARG A 332 7.49 0.62 -16.75
N GLU A 333 6.83 0.28 -17.83
CA GLU A 333 6.81 1.10 -19.02
C GLU A 333 5.81 2.24 -18.83
N PHE A 334 6.31 3.47 -18.78
CA PHE A 334 5.48 4.66 -18.80
C PHE A 334 5.31 5.12 -20.25
N LYS A 335 4.06 5.25 -20.68
CA LYS A 335 3.71 5.64 -22.05
C LYS A 335 3.01 6.98 -22.06
N PHE A 336 3.45 7.85 -22.97
CA PHE A 336 2.77 9.09 -23.30
C PHE A 336 2.40 9.05 -24.79
N GLY A 337 1.15 8.74 -25.10
CA GLY A 337 0.75 8.37 -26.46
C GLY A 337 1.52 7.13 -26.94
N SER A 338 2.23 7.28 -28.06
CA SER A 338 3.10 6.24 -28.61
C SER A 338 4.53 6.27 -28.07
N PHE A 339 4.87 7.26 -27.23
CA PHE A 339 6.23 7.46 -26.72
C PHE A 339 6.44 6.72 -25.41
N LEU A 340 7.58 6.03 -25.28
CA LEU A 340 8.09 5.53 -24.00
C LEU A 340 8.81 6.66 -23.28
N ILE A 341 8.43 6.88 -22.02
CA ILE A 341 9.05 7.89 -21.17
C ILE A 341 10.15 7.22 -20.35
N GLU A 342 11.35 7.81 -20.38
CA GLU A 342 12.47 7.36 -19.57
C GLU A 342 12.14 7.46 -18.08
N PRO A 343 12.14 6.35 -17.31
CA PRO A 343 11.71 6.33 -15.91
C PRO A 343 12.42 7.37 -15.02
N GLN A 344 13.67 7.67 -15.32
CA GLN A 344 14.48 8.64 -14.57
C GLN A 344 13.99 10.09 -14.73
N THR A 345 13.24 10.40 -15.80
CA THR A 345 12.65 11.73 -16.05
C THR A 345 11.29 11.92 -15.39
N ILE A 346 10.70 10.85 -14.82
CA ILE A 346 9.45 10.90 -14.07
C ILE A 346 9.78 11.32 -12.64
N PHE A 347 9.12 12.36 -12.14
CA PHE A 347 9.41 12.90 -10.82
C PHE A 347 8.24 12.80 -9.83
N TYR A 348 7.04 12.48 -10.32
CA TYR A 348 5.87 12.21 -9.49
C TYR A 348 4.99 11.13 -10.12
N GLU A 349 4.40 10.30 -9.29
CA GLU A 349 3.46 9.24 -9.68
C GLU A 349 2.34 9.13 -8.65
N SER A 350 1.09 9.10 -9.10
CA SER A 350 -0.11 8.85 -8.31
C SER A 350 -0.79 7.54 -8.74
N GLU A 351 -2.00 7.28 -8.29
CA GLU A 351 -2.77 6.11 -8.69
C GLU A 351 -3.07 6.09 -10.20
N HIS A 352 -3.50 7.23 -10.76
CA HIS A 352 -3.98 7.32 -12.14
C HIS A 352 -3.12 8.20 -13.05
N SER A 353 -2.15 8.95 -12.51
CA SER A 353 -1.38 9.94 -13.26
C SER A 353 0.11 9.86 -12.95
N PHE A 354 0.93 10.48 -13.79
CA PHE A 354 2.33 10.72 -13.52
C PHE A 354 2.79 12.04 -14.12
N ALA A 355 3.87 12.61 -13.55
CA ALA A 355 4.47 13.85 -14.02
C ALA A 355 5.93 13.62 -14.43
N PHE A 356 6.34 14.23 -15.54
CA PHE A 356 7.65 14.07 -16.12
C PHE A 356 8.16 15.37 -16.77
N THR A 357 9.47 15.47 -16.94
CA THR A 357 10.11 16.64 -17.53
C THR A 357 9.88 16.70 -19.05
N ASN A 358 9.58 17.90 -19.54
CA ASN A 358 9.32 18.08 -20.97
C ASN A 358 10.64 18.09 -21.77
N ILE A 359 10.63 17.42 -22.94
CA ILE A 359 11.77 17.36 -23.86
C ILE A 359 12.01 18.68 -24.59
N ARG A 360 10.99 19.55 -24.70
CA ARG A 360 11.05 20.88 -25.29
C ARG A 360 10.30 21.85 -24.41
N CYS A 361 11.00 22.68 -23.68
CA CYS A 361 10.38 23.67 -22.79
C CYS A 361 10.04 24.95 -23.51
N VAL A 362 8.88 25.53 -23.21
CA VAL A 362 8.50 26.90 -23.63
C VAL A 362 9.16 27.92 -22.69
N VAL A 363 9.15 27.62 -21.41
CA VAL A 363 9.81 28.38 -20.35
C VAL A 363 10.63 27.42 -19.47
N PRO A 364 11.63 27.90 -18.71
CA PRO A 364 12.29 27.07 -17.70
C PRO A 364 11.30 26.49 -16.72
N GLY A 365 11.44 25.20 -16.40
CA GLY A 365 10.50 24.51 -15.50
C GLY A 365 9.20 24.03 -16.15
N HIS A 366 9.06 24.12 -17.46
CA HIS A 366 7.92 23.55 -18.18
C HIS A 366 7.92 22.02 -18.08
N VAL A 367 6.93 21.44 -17.41
CA VAL A 367 6.76 20.01 -17.21
C VAL A 367 5.37 19.55 -17.63
N LEU A 368 5.19 18.22 -17.75
CA LEU A 368 3.94 17.61 -18.16
C LEU A 368 3.39 16.71 -17.05
N VAL A 369 2.06 16.74 -16.90
CA VAL A 369 1.28 15.77 -16.14
C VAL A 369 0.41 15.02 -17.12
N THR A 370 0.36 13.68 -17.04
CA THR A 370 -0.49 12.84 -17.91
C THR A 370 -1.10 11.68 -17.13
N THR A 371 -2.11 11.04 -17.68
CA THR A 371 -2.74 9.88 -17.09
C THR A 371 -1.97 8.59 -17.41
N LYS A 372 -2.02 7.58 -16.52
CA LYS A 372 -1.42 6.26 -16.77
C LYS A 372 -2.18 5.46 -17.83
N ARG A 373 -3.50 5.54 -17.78
CA ARG A 373 -4.36 4.97 -18.83
C ARG A 373 -4.38 5.92 -20.01
N PRO A 374 -4.07 5.45 -21.23
CA PRO A 374 -4.22 6.26 -22.41
C PRO A 374 -5.71 6.63 -22.63
N ALA A 375 -5.99 7.92 -22.59
CA ALA A 375 -7.28 8.51 -22.93
C ALA A 375 -7.02 9.68 -23.86
N ALA A 376 -7.76 9.77 -24.97
CA ALA A 376 -7.50 10.80 -25.97
C ALA A 376 -7.98 12.18 -25.51
N ARG A 377 -9.10 12.25 -24.80
CA ARG A 377 -9.80 13.48 -24.42
C ARG A 377 -10.14 13.49 -22.92
N LEU A 378 -10.27 14.67 -22.34
CA LEU A 378 -10.74 14.83 -20.95
C LEU A 378 -12.08 14.13 -20.66
N PRO A 379 -13.11 14.20 -21.54
CA PRO A 379 -14.37 13.49 -21.32
C PRO A 379 -14.25 11.95 -21.30
N ASP A 380 -13.14 11.39 -21.79
CA ASP A 380 -12.87 9.94 -21.77
C ASP A 380 -12.36 9.46 -20.43
N LEU A 381 -12.01 10.38 -19.51
CA LEU A 381 -11.55 10.07 -18.16
C LEU A 381 -12.73 9.76 -17.25
N THR A 382 -12.52 8.81 -16.34
CA THR A 382 -13.45 8.57 -15.24
C THR A 382 -13.34 9.67 -14.18
N PRO A 383 -14.37 9.90 -13.34
CA PRO A 383 -14.30 10.89 -12.26
C PRO A 383 -13.10 10.73 -11.32
N PRO A 384 -12.69 9.51 -10.90
CA PRO A 384 -11.46 9.32 -10.13
C PRO A 384 -10.20 9.76 -10.89
N GLU A 385 -10.09 9.45 -12.19
CA GLU A 385 -8.93 9.86 -13.01
C GLU A 385 -8.86 11.37 -13.19
N ILE A 386 -10.00 12.04 -13.40
CA ILE A 386 -10.06 13.51 -13.46
C ILE A 386 -9.62 14.13 -12.14
N SER A 387 -10.14 13.62 -11.03
CA SER A 387 -9.78 14.12 -9.68
C SER A 387 -8.29 13.95 -9.39
N ASP A 388 -7.74 12.76 -9.64
CA ASP A 388 -6.33 12.44 -9.46
C ASP A 388 -5.43 13.32 -10.35
N PHE A 389 -5.77 13.43 -11.63
CA PHE A 389 -5.03 14.22 -12.60
C PHE A 389 -4.87 15.68 -12.17
N PHE A 390 -5.96 16.36 -11.81
CA PHE A 390 -5.89 17.75 -11.38
C PHE A 390 -5.27 17.94 -10.00
N GLN A 391 -5.37 16.96 -9.09
CA GLN A 391 -4.63 16.99 -7.83
C GLN A 391 -3.11 16.92 -8.09
N VAL A 392 -2.66 16.08 -9.02
CA VAL A 392 -1.26 16.01 -9.43
C VAL A 392 -0.82 17.32 -10.06
N VAL A 393 -1.61 17.91 -10.95
CA VAL A 393 -1.34 19.24 -11.54
C VAL A 393 -1.10 20.30 -10.47
N CYS A 394 -1.97 20.38 -9.45
CA CYS A 394 -1.84 21.34 -8.36
C CYS A 394 -0.56 21.12 -7.51
N LYS A 395 -0.17 19.87 -7.27
CA LYS A 395 1.06 19.55 -6.53
C LYS A 395 2.30 19.93 -7.33
N VAL A 396 2.30 19.59 -8.61
CA VAL A 396 3.40 19.90 -9.55
C VAL A 396 3.54 21.41 -9.72
N GLN A 397 2.43 22.16 -9.82
CA GLN A 397 2.42 23.62 -9.87
C GLN A 397 3.14 24.22 -8.66
N LYS A 398 2.77 23.81 -7.44
CA LYS A 398 3.43 24.30 -6.21
C LYS A 398 4.94 24.05 -6.20
N ALA A 399 5.36 22.88 -6.65
CA ALA A 399 6.78 22.55 -6.74
C ALA A 399 7.49 23.36 -7.82
N ALA A 400 6.88 23.56 -8.99
CA ALA A 400 7.41 24.35 -10.09
C ALA A 400 7.61 25.82 -9.68
N GLU A 401 6.60 26.45 -9.09
CA GLU A 401 6.67 27.83 -8.62
C GLU A 401 7.82 28.03 -7.63
N ARG A 402 8.02 27.11 -6.69
CA ARG A 402 9.12 27.21 -5.72
C ARG A 402 10.49 26.95 -6.32
N LEU A 403 10.61 25.95 -7.20
CA LEU A 403 11.90 25.63 -7.82
C LEU A 403 12.43 26.71 -8.74
N TYR A 404 11.53 27.46 -9.33
CA TYR A 404 11.84 28.50 -10.31
C TYR A 404 11.57 29.91 -9.80
N ASP A 405 11.30 30.09 -8.49
CA ASP A 405 11.02 31.37 -7.84
C ASP A 405 9.90 32.18 -8.54
N ALA A 406 8.87 31.43 -9.00
CA ALA A 406 7.73 31.99 -9.70
C ALA A 406 6.55 32.23 -8.73
N THR A 407 5.75 33.26 -9.01
CA THR A 407 4.55 33.59 -8.21
C THR A 407 3.25 33.14 -8.86
N SER A 408 3.33 32.63 -10.09
CA SER A 408 2.17 32.17 -10.87
C SER A 408 2.59 31.13 -11.89
N SER A 409 1.62 30.44 -12.49
CA SER A 409 1.84 29.43 -13.52
C SER A 409 0.79 29.51 -14.62
N THR A 410 1.16 29.19 -15.84
CA THR A 410 0.20 28.86 -16.90
C THR A 410 -0.05 27.36 -16.88
N ILE A 411 -1.32 26.98 -16.69
CA ILE A 411 -1.80 25.59 -16.65
C ILE A 411 -2.68 25.41 -17.88
N THR A 412 -2.31 24.49 -18.79
CA THR A 412 -3.02 24.34 -20.07
C THR A 412 -3.21 22.88 -20.44
N VAL A 413 -4.43 22.53 -20.80
CA VAL A 413 -4.78 21.25 -21.43
C VAL A 413 -5.26 21.56 -22.85
N GLN A 414 -4.57 21.02 -23.86
CA GLN A 414 -5.00 21.07 -25.25
C GLN A 414 -5.85 19.82 -25.51
N ASP A 415 -7.19 19.97 -25.52
CA ASP A 415 -8.12 18.84 -25.56
C ASP A 415 -8.74 18.69 -26.96
N GLY A 416 -8.06 17.99 -27.83
CA GLY A 416 -8.44 17.71 -29.22
C GLY A 416 -7.59 18.44 -30.25
N PRO A 417 -7.63 18.00 -31.52
CA PRO A 417 -6.77 18.48 -32.60
C PRO A 417 -6.96 19.97 -32.87
N ASP A 418 -8.18 20.47 -32.83
CA ASP A 418 -8.49 21.87 -33.08
C ASP A 418 -8.03 22.79 -31.93
N ALA A 419 -7.85 22.23 -30.73
CA ALA A 419 -7.24 22.90 -29.58
C ALA A 419 -5.69 22.82 -29.58
N GLY A 420 -5.11 22.17 -30.59
CA GLY A 420 -3.65 22.06 -30.76
C GLY A 420 -3.03 20.79 -30.16
N GLN A 421 -3.82 19.82 -29.71
CA GLN A 421 -3.31 18.56 -29.17
C GLN A 421 -2.51 17.80 -30.24
N THR A 422 -1.22 17.55 -29.95
CA THR A 422 -0.29 16.82 -30.84
C THR A 422 -0.16 15.35 -30.46
N VAL A 423 -0.29 15.03 -29.18
CA VAL A 423 -0.26 13.66 -28.64
C VAL A 423 -1.64 13.30 -28.12
N PHE A 424 -2.28 12.28 -28.72
CA PHE A 424 -3.63 11.83 -28.34
C PHE A 424 -3.63 11.03 -27.03
N HIS A 425 -3.21 11.70 -25.97
CA HIS A 425 -3.22 11.26 -24.60
C HIS A 425 -3.40 12.50 -23.72
N VAL A 426 -4.40 12.50 -22.84
CA VAL A 426 -4.70 13.64 -21.98
C VAL A 426 -3.45 14.05 -21.20
N HIS A 427 -3.06 15.29 -21.34
CA HIS A 427 -1.92 15.85 -20.59
C HIS A 427 -2.15 17.34 -20.30
N CYS A 428 -1.48 17.78 -19.26
CA CYS A 428 -1.46 19.17 -18.82
C CYS A 428 -0.04 19.71 -18.85
N HIS A 429 0.15 20.86 -19.48
CA HIS A 429 1.35 21.65 -19.40
C HIS A 429 1.34 22.49 -18.13
N VAL A 430 2.39 22.39 -17.31
CA VAL A 430 2.61 23.19 -16.12
C VAL A 430 3.84 24.04 -16.35
N MET A 431 3.64 25.36 -16.41
CA MET A 431 4.65 26.33 -16.79
C MET A 431 4.73 27.46 -15.74
N PRO A 432 5.78 27.50 -14.89
CA PRO A 432 5.97 28.61 -13.96
C PRO A 432 6.24 29.91 -14.72
N ARG A 433 5.68 31.03 -14.22
CA ARG A 433 5.70 32.32 -14.93
C ARG A 433 6.39 33.41 -14.13
N HIS A 434 7.09 34.27 -14.86
CA HIS A 434 7.69 35.48 -14.31
C HIS A 434 7.22 36.73 -15.04
N VAL A 435 7.26 37.84 -14.35
CA VAL A 435 6.99 39.14 -14.98
C VAL A 435 8.03 39.43 -16.06
N GLY A 436 7.56 39.65 -17.27
CA GLY A 436 8.43 39.97 -18.40
C GLY A 436 9.09 38.76 -19.13
N ASP A 437 8.66 37.54 -18.82
CA ASP A 437 9.09 36.33 -19.54
C ASP A 437 8.62 36.33 -21.01
N PHE A 438 7.53 37.08 -21.31
CA PHE A 438 7.10 37.42 -22.66
C PHE A 438 6.76 38.91 -22.76
N PRO A 439 6.99 39.55 -23.91
CA PRO A 439 6.56 40.93 -24.12
C PRO A 439 5.07 41.17 -23.90
N GLU A 440 4.24 40.22 -24.35
CA GLU A 440 2.81 40.16 -24.09
C GLU A 440 2.47 38.80 -23.48
N ASN A 441 1.68 38.79 -22.39
CA ASN A 441 1.36 37.59 -21.62
C ASN A 441 0.82 36.45 -22.53
N ASP A 442 0.00 36.76 -23.50
CA ASP A 442 -0.69 35.78 -24.33
C ASP A 442 0.20 35.14 -25.40
N GLN A 443 1.42 35.65 -25.59
CA GLN A 443 2.40 35.07 -26.53
C GLN A 443 2.79 33.64 -26.15
N ILE A 444 2.64 33.26 -24.87
CA ILE A 444 2.88 31.90 -24.41
C ILE A 444 2.00 30.88 -25.14
N TYR A 445 0.76 31.21 -25.48
CA TYR A 445 -0.13 30.31 -26.22
C TYR A 445 0.35 30.08 -27.65
N GLY A 446 0.91 31.11 -28.28
CA GLY A 446 1.55 31.02 -29.59
C GLY A 446 2.78 30.12 -29.55
N GLU A 447 3.64 30.28 -28.52
CA GLU A 447 4.83 29.46 -28.31
C GLU A 447 4.43 27.99 -28.02
N LEU A 448 3.42 27.78 -27.19
CA LEU A 448 2.92 26.45 -26.89
C LEU A 448 2.37 25.74 -28.16
N ASN A 449 1.69 26.45 -29.05
CA ASN A 449 1.19 25.88 -30.30
C ASN A 449 2.31 25.52 -31.29
N ARG A 450 3.49 26.14 -31.18
CA ARG A 450 4.66 25.92 -32.06
C ARG A 450 5.64 24.90 -31.52
N HIS A 451 5.80 24.81 -30.19
CA HIS A 451 6.92 24.11 -29.56
C HIS A 451 7.05 22.63 -29.95
N ASP A 452 5.94 21.93 -30.21
CA ASP A 452 5.95 20.52 -30.64
C ASP A 452 5.93 20.36 -32.18
N LYS A 453 5.55 21.41 -32.92
CA LYS A 453 5.39 21.38 -34.39
C LYS A 453 6.65 21.82 -35.15
N GLU A 454 7.59 22.47 -34.46
CA GLU A 454 8.84 22.92 -35.07
C GLU A 454 9.95 21.84 -34.90
N PRO A 455 10.29 21.07 -35.98
CA PRO A 455 11.31 20.03 -35.90
C PRO A 455 12.69 20.55 -35.49
N GLU A 456 13.01 21.82 -35.83
CA GLU A 456 14.28 22.47 -35.60
C GLU A 456 14.49 22.92 -34.15
N ARG A 457 13.43 22.95 -33.32
CA ARG A 457 13.57 23.30 -31.90
C ARG A 457 14.37 22.21 -31.17
N PRO A 458 15.50 22.55 -30.53
CA PRO A 458 16.42 21.56 -29.98
C PRO A 458 15.73 20.75 -28.87
N ARG A 459 15.94 19.43 -28.89
CA ARG A 459 15.51 18.55 -27.80
C ARG A 459 16.50 18.64 -26.65
N ARG A 460 16.03 18.69 -25.44
CA ARG A 460 16.88 18.67 -24.25
C ARG A 460 17.56 17.31 -24.10
N PRO A 461 18.84 17.29 -23.67
CA PRO A 461 19.54 16.06 -23.33
C PRO A 461 18.85 15.32 -22.18
N VAL A 462 18.82 13.99 -22.21
CA VAL A 462 18.21 13.16 -21.15
C VAL A 462 18.85 13.45 -19.79
N ALA A 463 20.17 13.66 -19.74
CA ALA A 463 20.87 13.99 -18.49
C ALA A 463 20.34 15.27 -17.82
N GLU A 464 20.01 16.31 -18.59
CA GLU A 464 19.41 17.55 -18.10
C GLU A 464 18.00 17.31 -17.56
N MET A 465 17.19 16.54 -18.28
CA MET A 465 15.84 16.17 -17.89
C MET A 465 15.85 15.36 -16.59
N VAL A 466 16.80 14.43 -16.41
CA VAL A 466 16.98 13.63 -15.18
C VAL A 466 17.41 14.51 -14.00
N ALA A 467 18.33 15.46 -14.23
CA ALA A 467 18.74 16.40 -13.19
C ALA A 467 17.56 17.28 -12.72
N GLU A 468 16.76 17.79 -13.65
CA GLU A 468 15.56 18.56 -13.34
C GLU A 468 14.51 17.69 -12.58
N ALA A 469 14.25 16.47 -13.03
CA ALA A 469 13.36 15.54 -12.36
C ALA A 469 13.80 15.28 -10.90
N SER A 470 15.10 15.19 -10.66
CA SER A 470 15.65 15.02 -9.31
C SER A 470 15.40 16.24 -8.41
N ARG A 471 15.48 17.47 -8.98
CA ARG A 471 15.12 18.70 -8.25
C ARG A 471 13.64 18.73 -7.89
N TYR A 472 12.75 18.34 -8.82
CA TYR A 472 11.31 18.25 -8.57
C TYR A 472 10.99 17.22 -7.47
N ARG A 473 11.61 16.02 -7.50
CA ARG A 473 11.44 15.00 -6.44
C ARG A 473 11.85 15.53 -5.06
N ALA A 474 12.99 16.20 -4.98
CA ALA A 474 13.46 16.77 -3.72
C ALA A 474 12.51 17.87 -3.19
N GLU A 475 12.00 18.73 -4.07
CA GLU A 475 11.09 19.80 -3.66
C GLU A 475 9.72 19.28 -3.25
N LEU A 476 9.14 18.33 -3.99
CA LEU A 476 7.89 17.67 -3.62
C LEU A 476 8.01 16.97 -2.25
N SER A 477 9.11 16.28 -2.01
CA SER A 477 9.40 15.67 -0.70
C SER A 477 9.50 16.72 0.42
N ARG A 478 10.14 17.87 0.17
CA ARG A 478 10.25 18.99 1.13
C ARG A 478 8.89 19.60 1.45
N LEU A 479 7.98 19.62 0.49
CA LEU A 479 6.61 20.13 0.65
C LEU A 479 5.66 19.10 1.32
N GLY A 480 6.11 17.85 1.51
CA GLY A 480 5.27 16.77 2.01
C GLY A 480 4.16 16.35 1.03
N LEU A 481 4.40 16.52 -0.28
CA LEU A 481 3.44 16.30 -1.36
C LEU A 481 3.73 15.00 -2.09
#